data_376af35224d516e3a350ae7ed45b6766
#
_entry.id   376af35224d516e3a350ae7ed45b6766
#
_cell.length_a   1.000
_cell.length_b   1.000
_cell.length_c   1.000
_cell.angle_alpha   90.00
_cell.angle_beta   90.00
_cell.angle_gamma   90.00
#
_symmetry.space_group_name_H-M   'P 1'
#
loop_
_entity.id
_entity.type
_entity.pdbx_description
1 polymer ?
#
loop_
_entity_poly.entity_id
_entity_poly.type
_entity_poly.pdbx_seq_one_letter_code
_entity_poly.pdbx_strand_id
1 'polypeptide(L)'
;MAFAEAEKLTVDQFLEAIAGRDGRFELVRGIAYAMAGAKQGHNVICSNVLTALVPAAKRKGCRATSSDTALQTGPDTVRYPDVVVDCGPPNPAALTASSPTIVVEVSSMSTAVFDYSAKLREYQAIASVDLVLQIESEIALVKVHRRQQDGYWTEETVEAFDRDIDLPSLEASIKLNEIYDTLDVRPRPRLQDFKIGPAGP
;
A
#
# COMPACT_ATOMS: atom_id res chain seq x y z
N MET A 1 35.12 -7.49 -17.83
CA MET A 1 35.06 -7.15 -16.39
C MET A 1 33.85 -7.86 -15.83
N ALA A 2 34.01 -8.81 -14.93
CA ALA A 2 32.90 -9.42 -14.22
C ALA A 2 32.38 -8.39 -13.22
N PHE A 3 31.09 -8.03 -13.31
CA PHE A 3 30.43 -7.28 -12.26
C PHE A 3 30.43 -8.16 -11.01
N ALA A 4 30.92 -7.65 -9.88
CA ALA A 4 30.76 -8.35 -8.61
C ALA A 4 29.27 -8.57 -8.38
N GLU A 5 28.83 -9.83 -8.25
CA GLU A 5 27.48 -10.16 -7.87
C GLU A 5 27.22 -9.55 -6.48
N ALA A 6 26.18 -8.72 -6.36
CA ALA A 6 25.85 -8.15 -5.07
C ALA A 6 25.56 -9.27 -4.08
N GLU A 7 26.22 -9.23 -2.93
CA GLU A 7 26.02 -10.22 -1.87
C GLU A 7 24.58 -10.17 -1.38
N LYS A 8 23.88 -11.31 -1.45
CA LYS A 8 22.48 -11.42 -1.04
C LYS A 8 22.37 -11.45 0.47
N LEU A 9 21.48 -10.64 0.99
CA LEU A 9 21.15 -10.58 2.41
C LEU A 9 19.99 -11.52 2.75
N THR A 10 20.06 -12.13 3.93
CA THR A 10 18.86 -12.70 4.58
C THR A 10 18.00 -11.57 5.14
N VAL A 11 16.75 -11.89 5.52
CA VAL A 11 15.85 -10.91 6.16
C VAL A 11 16.44 -10.38 7.45
N ASP A 12 17.00 -11.26 8.30
CA ASP A 12 17.61 -10.85 9.58
C ASP A 12 18.82 -9.94 9.37
N GLN A 13 19.72 -10.29 8.44
CA GLN A 13 20.86 -9.45 8.08
C GLN A 13 20.44 -8.09 7.55
N PHE A 14 19.35 -8.05 6.74
CA PHE A 14 18.81 -6.80 6.22
C PHE A 14 18.24 -5.94 7.35
N LEU A 15 17.36 -6.49 8.21
CA LEU A 15 16.75 -5.75 9.32
C LEU A 15 17.81 -5.23 10.30
N GLU A 16 18.85 -6.01 10.60
CA GLU A 16 19.97 -5.58 11.40
C GLU A 16 20.78 -4.46 10.71
N ALA A 17 21.02 -4.60 9.41
CA ALA A 17 21.82 -3.65 8.64
C ALA A 17 21.14 -2.27 8.50
N ILE A 18 19.80 -2.21 8.45
CA ILE A 18 19.07 -0.94 8.34
C ILE A 18 18.77 -0.31 9.71
N ALA A 19 18.92 -1.06 10.82
CA ALA A 19 18.66 -0.53 12.14
C ALA A 19 19.57 0.67 12.43
N GLY A 20 18.96 1.83 12.68
CA GLY A 20 19.68 3.07 12.97
C GLY A 20 20.36 3.75 11.77
N ARG A 21 20.10 3.30 10.53
CA ARG A 21 20.56 3.99 9.32
C ARG A 21 19.57 5.07 8.89
N ASP A 22 20.11 6.16 8.37
CA ASP A 22 19.33 7.15 7.66
C ASP A 22 18.86 6.59 6.31
N GLY A 23 17.60 6.90 5.95
CA GLY A 23 16.98 6.46 4.71
C GLY A 23 16.07 5.23 4.90
N ARG A 24 15.26 4.98 3.86
CA ARG A 24 14.31 3.86 3.82
C ARG A 24 14.74 2.87 2.76
N PHE A 25 14.64 1.60 3.07
CA PHE A 25 15.08 0.50 2.19
C PHE A 25 14.04 -0.59 2.16
N GLU A 26 13.97 -1.33 1.05
CA GLU A 26 13.26 -2.60 0.91
C GLU A 26 14.27 -3.70 0.56
N LEU A 27 13.98 -4.93 0.97
CA LEU A 27 14.74 -6.11 0.54
C LEU A 27 13.94 -6.82 -0.55
N VAL A 28 14.53 -7.02 -1.71
CA VAL A 28 13.88 -7.73 -2.82
C VAL A 28 14.79 -8.84 -3.31
N ARG A 29 14.41 -10.08 -3.07
CA ARG A 29 15.18 -11.27 -3.45
C ARG A 29 16.64 -11.21 -2.94
N GLY A 30 16.79 -10.75 -1.70
CA GLY A 30 18.09 -10.62 -1.04
C GLY A 30 18.87 -9.36 -1.38
N ILE A 31 18.37 -8.47 -2.22
CA ILE A 31 19.04 -7.21 -2.59
C ILE A 31 18.31 -6.04 -1.94
N ALA A 32 19.06 -5.20 -1.21
CA ALA A 32 18.53 -3.99 -0.60
C ALA A 32 18.42 -2.86 -1.62
N TYR A 33 17.25 -2.24 -1.72
CA TYR A 33 16.97 -1.09 -2.55
C TYR A 33 16.58 0.11 -1.70
N ALA A 34 17.17 1.26 -1.99
CA ALA A 34 16.76 2.52 -1.37
C ALA A 34 15.40 2.95 -1.92
N MET A 35 14.51 3.37 -1.03
CA MET A 35 13.20 3.92 -1.40
C MET A 35 13.34 5.41 -1.68
N ALA A 36 12.66 5.89 -2.72
CA ALA A 36 12.59 7.32 -3.01
C ALA A 36 11.69 8.04 -2.00
N GLY A 37 11.93 9.33 -1.80
CA GLY A 37 11.02 10.18 -1.03
C GLY A 37 9.68 10.38 -1.74
N ALA A 38 8.64 10.63 -0.95
CA ALA A 38 7.29 10.84 -1.45
C ALA A 38 6.92 12.34 -1.54
N LYS A 39 6.01 12.68 -2.46
CA LYS A 39 5.41 14.03 -2.55
C LYS A 39 4.48 14.27 -1.36
N GLN A 40 4.23 15.55 -1.03
CA GLN A 40 3.32 15.93 0.07
C GLN A 40 1.91 15.31 -0.10
N GLY A 41 1.33 15.32 -1.31
CA GLY A 41 0.00 14.73 -1.55
C GLY A 41 -0.08 13.27 -1.18
N HIS A 42 0.95 12.47 -1.50
CA HIS A 42 1.06 11.09 -1.04
C HIS A 42 0.99 11.00 0.50
N ASN A 43 1.77 11.82 1.21
CA ASN A 43 1.82 11.79 2.67
C ASN A 43 0.47 12.20 3.31
N VAL A 44 -0.25 13.14 2.68
CA VAL A 44 -1.60 13.54 3.12
C VAL A 44 -2.57 12.35 2.98
N ILE A 45 -2.56 11.64 1.85
CA ILE A 45 -3.38 10.45 1.65
C ILE A 45 -3.07 9.38 2.70
N CYS A 46 -1.78 9.08 2.93
CA CYS A 46 -1.36 8.11 3.96
C CYS A 46 -1.89 8.51 5.35
N SER A 47 -1.82 9.80 5.70
CA SER A 47 -2.29 10.33 6.97
C SER A 47 -3.82 10.23 7.10
N ASN A 48 -4.57 10.54 6.05
CA ASN A 48 -6.02 10.44 6.02
C ASN A 48 -6.48 8.99 6.20
N VAL A 49 -5.90 8.07 5.44
CA VAL A 49 -6.16 6.62 5.54
C VAL A 49 -5.84 6.11 6.93
N LEU A 50 -4.66 6.44 7.47
CA LEU A 50 -4.26 6.02 8.81
C LEU A 50 -5.22 6.55 9.87
N THR A 51 -5.65 7.81 9.75
CA THR A 51 -6.61 8.45 10.67
C THR A 51 -7.95 7.70 10.68
N ALA A 52 -8.43 7.26 9.54
CA ALA A 52 -9.68 6.49 9.43
C ALA A 52 -9.52 5.05 9.98
N LEU A 53 -8.38 4.41 9.69
CA LEU A 53 -8.15 3.01 10.07
C LEU A 53 -7.84 2.81 11.55
N VAL A 54 -7.13 3.73 12.21
CA VAL A 54 -6.69 3.57 13.62
C VAL A 54 -7.86 3.32 14.58
N PRO A 55 -8.97 4.09 14.57
CA PRO A 55 -10.09 3.83 15.48
C PRO A 55 -10.77 2.49 15.21
N ALA A 56 -10.91 2.11 13.93
CA ALA A 56 -11.52 0.85 13.53
C ALA A 56 -10.65 -0.35 13.94
N ALA A 57 -9.35 -0.30 13.67
CA ALA A 57 -8.40 -1.32 14.06
C ALA A 57 -8.39 -1.53 15.60
N LYS A 58 -8.34 -0.44 16.38
CA LYS A 58 -8.37 -0.53 17.85
C LYS A 58 -9.60 -1.25 18.38
N ARG A 59 -10.78 -1.02 17.80
CA ARG A 59 -12.02 -1.73 18.21
C ARG A 59 -11.94 -3.24 18.02
N LYS A 60 -11.13 -3.70 17.06
CA LYS A 60 -10.91 -5.13 16.75
C LYS A 60 -9.66 -5.71 17.41
N GLY A 61 -8.98 -4.96 18.28
CA GLY A 61 -7.71 -5.39 18.87
C GLY A 61 -6.53 -5.40 17.89
N CYS A 62 -6.72 -4.81 16.71
CA CYS A 62 -5.70 -4.66 15.69
C CYS A 62 -4.95 -3.32 15.84
N ARG A 63 -3.89 -3.12 15.07
CA ARG A 63 -3.10 -1.90 15.01
C ARG A 63 -2.95 -1.46 13.56
N ALA A 64 -3.28 -0.21 13.28
CA ALA A 64 -2.94 0.42 12.01
C ALA A 64 -1.65 1.24 12.22
N THR A 65 -0.67 1.02 11.37
CA THR A 65 0.65 1.66 11.40
C THR A 65 1.04 2.20 10.03
N SER A 66 1.91 3.19 10.03
CA SER A 66 2.46 3.75 8.79
C SER A 66 3.72 3.01 8.34
N SER A 67 4.30 3.50 7.30
CA SER A 67 5.37 3.00 6.45
C SER A 67 6.66 2.46 7.11
N ASP A 68 6.78 2.44 8.43
CA ASP A 68 7.96 1.87 9.11
C ASP A 68 7.69 0.46 9.68
N THR A 69 6.50 -0.09 9.45
CA THR A 69 6.19 -1.48 9.78
C THR A 69 6.46 -2.36 8.58
N ALA A 70 7.46 -3.22 8.70
CA ALA A 70 7.84 -4.13 7.62
C ALA A 70 6.85 -5.29 7.44
N LEU A 71 6.69 -5.74 6.21
CA LEU A 71 6.06 -7.01 5.85
C LEU A 71 7.11 -7.93 5.23
N GLN A 72 7.35 -9.08 5.84
CA GLN A 72 8.10 -10.14 5.19
C GLN A 72 7.16 -10.83 4.19
N THR A 73 7.39 -10.65 2.90
CA THR A 73 6.55 -11.18 1.81
C THR A 73 7.13 -12.42 1.16
N GLY A 74 8.38 -12.76 1.50
CA GLY A 74 9.09 -13.92 0.99
C GLY A 74 10.26 -14.33 1.89
N PRO A 75 10.95 -15.41 1.57
CA PRO A 75 12.09 -15.89 2.37
C PRO A 75 13.27 -14.89 2.37
N ASP A 76 13.35 -14.04 1.36
CA ASP A 76 14.41 -13.06 1.13
C ASP A 76 13.85 -11.71 0.66
N THR A 77 12.61 -11.40 1.02
CA THR A 77 11.91 -10.18 0.58
C THR A 77 11.16 -9.53 1.75
N VAL A 78 11.43 -8.24 1.94
CA VAL A 78 10.80 -7.38 2.95
C VAL A 78 10.32 -6.10 2.27
N ARG A 79 9.04 -5.77 2.46
CA ARG A 79 8.39 -4.56 1.95
C ARG A 79 7.98 -3.65 3.09
N TYR A 80 7.83 -2.37 2.79
CA TYR A 80 7.34 -1.33 3.69
C TYR A 80 6.15 -0.62 3.05
N PRO A 81 4.94 -1.18 3.15
CA PRO A 81 3.73 -0.53 2.66
C PRO A 81 3.48 0.80 3.34
N ASP A 82 2.74 1.70 2.70
CA ASP A 82 2.45 3.02 3.25
C ASP A 82 1.57 2.94 4.51
N VAL A 83 0.59 2.02 4.54
CA VAL A 83 -0.19 1.72 5.76
C VAL A 83 -0.44 0.21 5.85
N VAL A 84 -0.34 -0.31 7.06
CA VAL A 84 -0.63 -1.72 7.39
C VAL A 84 -1.58 -1.79 8.58
N VAL A 85 -2.58 -2.67 8.49
CA VAL A 85 -3.34 -3.12 9.66
C VAL A 85 -2.86 -4.51 10.04
N ASP A 86 -2.33 -4.64 11.25
CA ASP A 86 -1.87 -5.90 11.83
C ASP A 86 -2.80 -6.33 12.97
N CYS A 87 -3.38 -7.51 12.85
CA CYS A 87 -4.28 -8.13 13.84
C CYS A 87 -3.61 -9.26 14.64
N GLY A 88 -2.32 -9.44 14.49
CA GLY A 88 -1.56 -10.40 15.28
C GLY A 88 -1.35 -9.98 16.75
N PRO A 89 -0.70 -10.81 17.56
CA PRO A 89 -0.34 -10.45 18.93
C PRO A 89 0.54 -9.19 18.97
N PRO A 90 0.31 -8.26 19.91
CA PRO A 90 1.16 -7.08 20.04
C PRO A 90 2.56 -7.47 20.48
N ASN A 91 3.59 -7.00 19.75
CA ASN A 91 4.98 -7.11 20.12
C ASN A 91 5.68 -5.78 19.82
N PRO A 92 5.85 -4.89 20.84
CA PRO A 92 6.48 -3.59 20.64
C PRO A 92 7.93 -3.63 20.13
N ALA A 93 8.61 -4.77 20.28
CA ALA A 93 9.98 -4.95 19.81
C ALA A 93 10.06 -5.52 18.38
N ALA A 94 8.94 -5.94 17.81
CA ALA A 94 8.94 -6.50 16.46
C ALA A 94 9.12 -5.41 15.40
N LEU A 95 9.95 -5.68 14.41
CA LEU A 95 10.15 -4.82 13.24
C LEU A 95 9.15 -5.13 12.13
N THR A 96 8.53 -6.32 12.17
CA THR A 96 7.60 -6.81 11.15
C THR A 96 6.20 -7.01 11.72
N ALA A 97 5.17 -6.81 10.91
CA ALA A 97 3.82 -7.20 11.23
C ALA A 97 3.71 -8.73 11.33
N SER A 98 2.98 -9.22 12.33
CA SER A 98 2.87 -10.66 12.60
C SER A 98 1.66 -11.33 11.93
N SER A 99 0.57 -10.58 11.72
CA SER A 99 -0.65 -11.03 11.03
C SER A 99 -1.31 -9.84 10.31
N PRO A 100 -0.66 -9.31 9.24
CA PRO A 100 -1.22 -8.20 8.48
C PRO A 100 -2.53 -8.64 7.81
N THR A 101 -3.58 -7.82 7.91
CA THR A 101 -4.90 -8.07 7.31
C THR A 101 -5.21 -7.09 6.19
N ILE A 102 -4.85 -5.82 6.34
CA ILE A 102 -5.05 -4.78 5.33
C ILE A 102 -3.70 -4.17 4.99
N VAL A 103 -3.43 -4.08 3.69
CA VAL A 103 -2.23 -3.41 3.14
C VAL A 103 -2.66 -2.25 2.25
N VAL A 104 -2.03 -1.10 2.41
CA VAL A 104 -2.30 0.09 1.61
C VAL A 104 -1.01 0.58 0.96
N GLU A 105 -1.08 0.78 -0.35
CA GLU A 105 -0.03 1.41 -1.15
C GLU A 105 -0.58 2.66 -1.83
N VAL A 106 0.12 3.76 -1.70
CA VAL A 106 -0.18 5.03 -2.37
C VAL A 106 0.88 5.28 -3.43
N SER A 107 0.47 5.44 -4.68
CA SER A 107 1.41 5.60 -5.79
C SER A 107 0.90 6.59 -6.82
N SER A 108 1.74 7.04 -7.74
CA SER A 108 1.32 7.77 -8.93
C SER A 108 1.35 6.87 -10.16
N MET A 109 0.50 7.13 -11.15
CA MET A 109 0.43 6.36 -12.40
C MET A 109 1.78 6.28 -13.14
N SER A 110 2.63 7.26 -12.97
CA SER A 110 3.94 7.31 -13.63
C SER A 110 4.98 6.35 -13.05
N THR A 111 4.81 5.90 -11.80
CA THR A 111 5.80 5.05 -11.10
C THR A 111 5.34 3.60 -10.93
N ALA A 112 4.08 3.29 -11.24
CA ALA A 112 3.36 2.15 -10.69
C ALA A 112 3.40 0.84 -11.49
N VAL A 113 3.69 0.82 -12.80
CA VAL A 113 3.22 -0.31 -13.62
C VAL A 113 3.97 -1.62 -13.39
N PHE A 114 5.27 -1.61 -13.13
CA PHE A 114 6.05 -2.86 -12.96
C PHE A 114 6.24 -3.27 -11.51
N ASP A 115 6.57 -2.35 -10.64
CA ASP A 115 6.85 -2.62 -9.22
C ASP A 115 5.58 -3.03 -8.48
N TYR A 116 4.47 -2.37 -8.81
CA TYR A 116 3.19 -2.60 -8.16
C TYR A 116 2.60 -4.00 -8.39
N SER A 117 2.67 -4.53 -9.60
CA SER A 117 2.15 -5.88 -9.91
C SER A 117 2.91 -6.98 -9.16
N ALA A 118 4.20 -6.76 -8.87
CA ALA A 118 4.99 -7.67 -8.07
C ALA A 118 4.59 -7.59 -6.59
N LYS A 119 4.53 -6.37 -6.02
CA LYS A 119 4.11 -6.14 -4.63
C LYS A 119 2.71 -6.69 -4.36
N LEU A 120 1.75 -6.44 -5.27
CA LEU A 120 0.39 -6.97 -5.12
C LEU A 120 0.38 -8.50 -4.98
N ARG A 121 1.08 -9.21 -5.86
CA ARG A 121 1.17 -10.68 -5.77
C ARG A 121 1.83 -11.14 -4.48
N GLU A 122 2.85 -10.43 -4.02
CA GLU A 122 3.53 -10.71 -2.75
C GLU A 122 2.56 -10.55 -1.58
N TYR A 123 1.79 -9.46 -1.51
CA TYR A 123 0.79 -9.24 -0.46
C TYR A 123 -0.35 -10.25 -0.52
N GLN A 124 -0.82 -10.59 -1.71
CA GLN A 124 -1.85 -11.60 -1.92
C GLN A 124 -1.42 -13.00 -1.50
N ALA A 125 -0.13 -13.29 -1.50
CA ALA A 125 0.42 -14.57 -1.04
C ALA A 125 0.45 -14.70 0.51
N ILE A 126 0.38 -13.59 1.25
CA ILE A 126 0.32 -13.62 2.72
C ILE A 126 -1.07 -14.09 3.13
N ALA A 127 -1.16 -15.21 3.81
CA ALA A 127 -2.44 -15.86 4.14
C ALA A 127 -3.37 -15.00 4.99
N SER A 128 -2.84 -14.15 5.87
CA SER A 128 -3.61 -13.26 6.74
C SER A 128 -4.13 -12.01 6.05
N VAL A 129 -3.58 -11.61 4.90
CA VAL A 129 -4.02 -10.43 4.15
C VAL A 129 -5.34 -10.75 3.44
N ASP A 130 -6.37 -9.98 3.70
CA ASP A 130 -7.70 -10.09 3.09
C ASP A 130 -8.06 -8.89 2.20
N LEU A 131 -7.34 -7.77 2.36
CA LEU A 131 -7.59 -6.55 1.62
C LEU A 131 -6.28 -5.84 1.23
N VAL A 132 -6.17 -5.46 -0.04
CA VAL A 132 -5.11 -4.55 -0.51
C VAL A 132 -5.75 -3.35 -1.19
N LEU A 133 -5.43 -2.15 -0.72
CA LEU A 133 -5.86 -0.89 -1.30
C LEU A 133 -4.72 -0.26 -2.09
N GLN A 134 -4.94 -0.02 -3.36
CA GLN A 134 -4.08 0.82 -4.21
C GLN A 134 -4.70 2.18 -4.40
N ILE A 135 -4.06 3.19 -3.89
CA ILE A 135 -4.56 4.55 -3.93
C ILE A 135 -3.70 5.36 -4.89
N GLU A 136 -4.35 5.94 -5.90
CA GLU A 136 -3.69 6.82 -6.84
C GLU A 136 -3.55 8.22 -6.21
N SER A 137 -2.35 8.81 -6.27
CA SER A 137 -2.08 10.06 -5.57
C SER A 137 -2.41 11.33 -6.36
N GLU A 138 -2.62 11.21 -7.67
CA GLU A 138 -2.83 12.36 -8.57
C GLU A 138 -4.25 12.48 -9.10
N ILE A 139 -5.02 11.40 -9.01
CA ILE A 139 -6.45 11.35 -9.38
C ILE A 139 -7.25 10.60 -8.31
N ALA A 140 -8.53 10.92 -8.17
CA ALA A 140 -9.41 10.20 -7.24
C ALA A 140 -9.74 8.80 -7.79
N LEU A 141 -8.91 7.84 -7.44
CA LEU A 141 -9.06 6.44 -7.84
C LEU A 141 -8.44 5.52 -6.79
N VAL A 142 -9.20 4.51 -6.37
CA VAL A 142 -8.72 3.41 -5.53
C VAL A 142 -9.05 2.08 -6.19
N LYS A 143 -8.06 1.24 -6.37
CA LYS A 143 -8.28 -0.17 -6.67
C LYS A 143 -8.32 -0.95 -5.37
N VAL A 144 -9.38 -1.71 -5.21
CA VAL A 144 -9.68 -2.49 -4.02
C VAL A 144 -9.57 -3.96 -4.38
N HIS A 145 -8.54 -4.63 -3.86
CA HIS A 145 -8.37 -6.07 -4.05
C HIS A 145 -8.83 -6.78 -2.78
N ARG A 146 -9.80 -7.69 -2.90
CA ARG A 146 -10.39 -8.44 -1.79
C ARG A 146 -10.17 -9.93 -1.96
N ARG A 147 -9.74 -10.60 -0.89
CA ARG A 147 -9.74 -12.05 -0.82
C ARG A 147 -11.17 -12.54 -0.53
N GLN A 148 -11.65 -13.46 -1.33
CA GLN A 148 -12.94 -14.11 -1.17
C GLN A 148 -12.81 -15.34 -0.24
N GLN A 149 -13.92 -15.86 0.24
CA GLN A 149 -13.95 -17.04 1.14
C GLN A 149 -13.33 -18.30 0.50
N ASP A 150 -13.38 -18.41 -0.82
CA ASP A 150 -12.77 -19.49 -1.61
C ASP A 150 -11.28 -19.28 -1.89
N GLY A 151 -10.69 -18.17 -1.39
CA GLY A 151 -9.29 -17.81 -1.54
C GLY A 151 -8.97 -17.02 -2.81
N TYR A 152 -9.91 -16.87 -3.75
CA TYR A 152 -9.72 -16.03 -4.92
C TYR A 152 -9.69 -14.55 -4.57
N TRP A 153 -9.07 -13.75 -5.44
CA TRP A 153 -9.02 -12.30 -5.31
C TRP A 153 -9.89 -11.63 -6.36
N THR A 154 -10.68 -10.67 -5.93
CA THR A 154 -11.44 -9.79 -6.81
C THR A 154 -10.82 -8.40 -6.81
N GLU A 155 -10.96 -7.67 -7.93
CA GLU A 155 -10.58 -6.27 -8.06
C GLU A 155 -11.82 -5.42 -8.33
N GLU A 156 -11.98 -4.34 -7.59
CA GLU A 156 -12.96 -3.29 -7.82
C GLU A 156 -12.23 -1.95 -7.96
N THR A 157 -12.67 -1.08 -8.89
CA THR A 157 -12.18 0.29 -9.00
C THR A 157 -13.22 1.26 -8.46
N VAL A 158 -12.84 2.09 -7.49
CA VAL A 158 -13.69 3.10 -6.87
C VAL A 158 -13.21 4.49 -7.30
N GLU A 159 -14.09 5.28 -7.93
CA GLU A 159 -13.80 6.63 -8.47
C GLU A 159 -14.77 7.71 -7.97
N ALA A 160 -15.91 7.33 -7.39
CA ALA A 160 -16.90 8.26 -6.90
C ALA A 160 -16.63 8.64 -5.44
N PHE A 161 -16.58 9.96 -5.16
CA PHE A 161 -16.18 10.50 -3.84
C PHE A 161 -17.10 10.10 -2.68
N ASP A 162 -18.37 9.81 -2.96
CA ASP A 162 -19.37 9.40 -1.99
C ASP A 162 -19.41 7.87 -1.74
N ARG A 163 -18.62 7.12 -2.50
CA ARG A 163 -18.56 5.65 -2.36
C ARG A 163 -17.81 5.25 -1.10
N ASP A 164 -18.40 4.30 -0.39
CA ASP A 164 -17.79 3.59 0.70
C ASP A 164 -16.92 2.44 0.17
N ILE A 165 -15.75 2.28 0.76
CA ILE A 165 -14.88 1.12 0.61
C ILE A 165 -15.00 0.31 1.89
N ASP A 166 -15.64 -0.84 1.81
CA ASP A 166 -15.83 -1.71 2.97
C ASP A 166 -14.51 -2.32 3.42
N LEU A 167 -14.35 -2.41 4.74
CA LEU A 167 -13.20 -3.00 5.45
C LEU A 167 -13.72 -4.14 6.34
N PRO A 168 -14.04 -5.32 5.77
CA PRO A 168 -14.78 -6.37 6.49
C PRO A 168 -14.09 -6.84 7.75
N SER A 169 -12.77 -7.03 7.73
CA SER A 169 -11.96 -7.44 8.89
C SER A 169 -12.03 -6.45 10.07
N LEU A 170 -12.37 -5.17 9.79
CA LEU A 170 -12.53 -4.14 10.81
C LEU A 170 -14.01 -3.81 11.12
N GLU A 171 -14.97 -4.42 10.42
CA GLU A 171 -16.41 -4.07 10.47
C GLU A 171 -16.60 -2.53 10.34
N ALA A 172 -15.96 -1.96 9.35
CA ALA A 172 -15.92 -0.53 9.09
C ALA A 172 -15.93 -0.24 7.59
N SER A 173 -16.01 1.02 7.22
CA SER A 173 -15.78 1.50 5.86
C SER A 173 -14.99 2.80 5.91
N ILE A 174 -14.39 3.16 4.77
CA ILE A 174 -13.78 4.47 4.53
C ILE A 174 -14.33 5.03 3.22
N LYS A 175 -14.72 6.30 3.21
CA LYS A 175 -15.19 6.96 1.99
C LYS A 175 -14.03 7.44 1.15
N LEU A 176 -14.24 7.44 -0.17
CA LEU A 176 -13.22 7.96 -1.08
C LEU A 176 -12.88 9.43 -0.80
N ASN A 177 -13.85 10.27 -0.42
CA ASN A 177 -13.60 11.67 -0.05
C ASN A 177 -12.79 11.82 1.24
N GLU A 178 -12.86 10.87 2.18
CA GLU A 178 -12.03 10.87 3.39
C GLU A 178 -10.56 10.58 3.06
N ILE A 179 -10.31 9.69 2.08
CA ILE A 179 -8.96 9.37 1.59
C ILE A 179 -8.28 10.60 1.00
N TYR A 180 -9.02 11.39 0.23
CA TYR A 180 -8.50 12.57 -0.48
C TYR A 180 -8.83 13.89 0.22
N ASP A 181 -9.23 13.85 1.50
CA ASP A 181 -9.55 15.07 2.23
C ASP A 181 -8.40 16.06 2.19
N THR A 182 -8.74 17.34 2.04
CA THR A 182 -7.81 18.49 1.89
C THR A 182 -6.96 18.50 0.60
N LEU A 183 -7.19 17.57 -0.34
CA LEU A 183 -6.50 17.54 -1.63
C LEU A 183 -7.42 17.92 -2.77
N ASP A 184 -6.94 18.75 -3.68
CA ASP A 184 -7.62 19.09 -4.95
C ASP A 184 -7.25 18.02 -6.02
N VAL A 185 -7.78 16.80 -5.84
CA VAL A 185 -7.61 15.72 -6.81
C VAL A 185 -8.80 15.68 -7.76
N ARG A 186 -8.53 15.46 -9.04
CA ARG A 186 -9.57 15.37 -10.06
C ARG A 186 -10.05 13.94 -10.24
N PRO A 187 -11.32 13.71 -10.58
CA PRO A 187 -11.77 12.42 -11.08
C PRO A 187 -10.96 12.00 -12.31
N ARG A 188 -10.87 10.70 -12.55
CA ARG A 188 -10.21 10.18 -13.76
C ARG A 188 -10.87 10.77 -15.01
N PRO A 189 -10.11 11.39 -15.95
CA PRO A 189 -10.66 11.90 -17.19
C PRO A 189 -11.36 10.81 -17.99
N ARG A 190 -12.59 11.03 -18.43
CA ARG A 190 -13.31 10.12 -19.32
C ARG A 190 -13.17 10.59 -20.76
N LEU A 191 -13.15 9.67 -21.73
CA LEU A 191 -13.05 10.03 -23.15
C LEU A 191 -14.14 11.05 -23.60
N GLN A 192 -15.32 10.98 -23.04
CA GLN A 192 -16.42 11.93 -23.31
C GLN A 192 -16.17 13.35 -22.79
N ASP A 193 -15.19 13.55 -21.90
CA ASP A 193 -14.81 14.87 -21.39
C ASP A 193 -13.88 15.60 -22.38
N PHE A 194 -13.35 14.90 -23.36
CA PHE A 194 -12.56 15.46 -24.46
C PHE A 194 -13.53 15.94 -25.56
N LYS A 195 -13.86 17.24 -25.57
CA LYS A 195 -14.49 17.85 -26.73
C LYS A 195 -13.49 17.81 -27.89
N ILE A 196 -13.71 16.88 -28.83
CA ILE A 196 -13.04 16.92 -30.13
C ILE A 196 -13.61 18.16 -30.82
N GLY A 197 -12.85 19.25 -30.85
CA GLY A 197 -13.22 20.43 -31.63
C GLY A 197 -13.45 20.02 -33.10
N PRO A 198 -14.34 20.70 -33.84
CA PRO A 198 -14.50 20.41 -35.25
C PRO A 198 -13.14 20.53 -35.93
N ALA A 199 -12.82 19.54 -36.77
CA ALA A 199 -11.63 19.63 -37.63
C ALA A 199 -11.73 20.95 -38.38
N GLY A 200 -10.76 21.84 -38.15
CA GLY A 200 -10.71 23.11 -38.88
C GLY A 200 -10.66 22.87 -40.39
N PRO A 201 -11.09 23.85 -41.16
CA PRO A 201 -11.20 23.76 -42.62
C PRO A 201 -9.83 23.56 -43.30
#